data_56b4d0406c0d8eb50333c487dc147d6c
#
_entry.id   56b4d0406c0d8eb50333c487dc147d6c
#
_cell.length_a   1.000
_cell.length_b   1.000
_cell.length_c   1.000
_cell.angle_alpha   90.00
_cell.angle_beta   90.00
_cell.angle_gamma   90.00
#
_symmetry.space_group_name_H-M   'P 1'
#
loop_
_entity.id
_entity.type
_entity.pdbx_description
1 polymer ?
#
loop_
_entity_poly.entity_id
_entity_poly.type
_entity_poly.pdbx_seq_one_letter_code
_entity_poly.pdbx_strand_id
1 'polypeptide(L)'
;MAQLAASEWPAIGPRLAPYGRRLALRSVVELAQGTLWLAALGALLVQLAGRLLPIARLAWWTLAPLGGWALAIAAASVLRRRPPMLVARRLDAELGLKERIATALFLERQEAAADRLAALQREDAFAALASLDPGRTFAVRWARRRLLLAGVLAAAALALVFLPNPMRAVLEQRAAVARAAEQEAEAIERLRDEIAAQDQLPEADREELLRRLAELAQQLRANAGRQEEALANLSRVEQQL
;
A
#
# COMPACT_ATOMS: atom_id res chain seq x y z
N MET A 1 -35.88 -41.14 27.89
CA MET A 1 -35.89 -39.75 28.40
C MET A 1 -34.54 -39.02 28.37
N ALA A 2 -33.41 -39.68 28.05
CA ALA A 2 -32.08 -39.02 27.99
C ALA A 2 -31.73 -38.38 26.64
N GLN A 3 -32.52 -38.63 25.60
CA GLN A 3 -32.23 -38.09 24.23
C GLN A 3 -32.74 -36.67 23.96
N LEU A 4 -33.63 -36.11 24.79
CA LEU A 4 -34.18 -34.77 24.66
C LEU A 4 -33.26 -33.68 25.25
N ALA A 5 -32.35 -34.02 26.17
CA ALA A 5 -31.46 -33.04 26.82
C ALA A 5 -30.23 -32.65 25.96
N ALA A 6 -29.89 -33.42 24.91
CA ALA A 6 -28.68 -33.16 24.08
C ALA A 6 -28.89 -32.09 23.04
N SER A 7 -30.14 -31.73 22.70
CA SER A 7 -30.49 -30.76 21.65
C SER A 7 -30.61 -29.31 22.12
N GLU A 8 -30.58 -29.04 23.43
CA GLU A 8 -30.84 -27.69 23.99
C GLU A 8 -29.60 -26.81 24.13
N TRP A 9 -28.39 -27.35 24.01
CA TRP A 9 -27.18 -26.55 24.19
C TRP A 9 -26.83 -25.83 22.89
N PRO A 10 -26.72 -24.49 22.91
CA PRO A 10 -26.30 -23.74 21.72
C PRO A 10 -24.89 -24.12 21.31
N ALA A 11 -24.63 -24.14 19.99
CA ALA A 11 -23.33 -24.52 19.44
C ALA A 11 -22.19 -23.61 19.99
N ILE A 12 -21.05 -24.21 20.31
CA ILE A 12 -19.87 -23.50 20.84
C ILE A 12 -19.26 -22.62 19.76
N GLY A 13 -19.24 -23.10 18.49
CA GLY A 13 -18.65 -22.41 17.37
C GLY A 13 -19.09 -20.95 17.21
N PRO A 14 -20.40 -20.62 17.19
CA PRO A 14 -20.87 -19.24 17.11
C PRO A 14 -20.43 -18.35 18.28
N ARG A 15 -20.34 -18.91 19.48
CA ARG A 15 -19.91 -18.17 20.68
C ARG A 15 -18.42 -17.79 20.63
N LEU A 16 -17.61 -18.48 19.84
CA LEU A 16 -16.21 -18.13 19.61
C LEU A 16 -16.02 -16.96 18.61
N ALA A 17 -17.07 -16.57 17.87
CA ALA A 17 -16.98 -15.52 16.88
C ALA A 17 -16.44 -14.17 17.42
N PRO A 18 -16.91 -13.62 18.56
CA PRO A 18 -16.38 -12.37 19.11
C PRO A 18 -14.90 -12.49 19.50
N TYR A 19 -14.47 -13.64 20.04
CA TYR A 19 -13.06 -13.90 20.33
C TYR A 19 -12.21 -14.00 19.07
N GLY A 20 -12.73 -14.65 18.03
CA GLY A 20 -12.09 -14.73 16.72
C GLY A 20 -11.86 -13.36 16.08
N ARG A 21 -12.86 -12.47 16.16
CA ARG A 21 -12.75 -11.08 15.69
C ARG A 21 -11.69 -10.30 16.46
N ARG A 22 -11.65 -10.43 17.78
CA ARG A 22 -10.64 -9.76 18.62
C ARG A 22 -9.24 -10.29 18.37
N LEU A 23 -9.07 -11.60 18.23
CA LEU A 23 -7.79 -12.22 17.90
C LEU A 23 -7.31 -11.77 16.52
N ALA A 24 -8.20 -11.68 15.52
CA ALA A 24 -7.89 -11.15 14.20
C ALA A 24 -7.45 -9.68 14.30
N LEU A 25 -8.21 -8.83 14.98
CA LEU A 25 -7.87 -7.43 15.20
C LEU A 25 -6.49 -7.28 15.86
N ARG A 26 -6.24 -7.98 16.97
CA ARG A 26 -4.94 -7.99 17.65
C ARG A 26 -3.81 -8.35 16.69
N SER A 27 -3.97 -9.42 15.91
CA SER A 27 -2.92 -9.86 14.98
C SER A 27 -2.67 -8.90 13.83
N VAL A 28 -3.70 -8.20 13.34
CA VAL A 28 -3.57 -7.16 12.30
C VAL A 28 -2.86 -5.93 12.88
N VAL A 29 -3.23 -5.48 14.08
CA VAL A 29 -2.59 -4.35 14.74
C VAL A 29 -1.13 -4.65 15.08
N GLU A 30 -0.82 -5.86 15.59
CA GLU A 30 0.56 -6.27 15.88
C GLU A 30 1.42 -6.33 14.59
N LEU A 31 0.85 -6.83 13.49
CA LEU A 31 1.50 -6.82 12.18
C LEU A 31 1.72 -5.39 11.68
N ALA A 32 0.69 -4.55 11.75
CA ALA A 32 0.75 -3.16 11.33
C ALA A 32 1.84 -2.38 12.09
N GLN A 33 1.83 -2.45 13.42
CA GLN A 33 2.86 -1.82 14.26
C GLN A 33 4.27 -2.39 14.00
N GLY A 34 4.34 -3.70 13.71
CA GLY A 34 5.60 -4.39 13.43
C GLY A 34 6.26 -3.95 12.14
N THR A 35 5.48 -3.52 11.15
CA THR A 35 5.94 -3.23 9.78
C THR A 35 5.82 -1.77 9.36
N LEU A 36 5.13 -0.91 10.13
CA LEU A 36 4.92 0.51 9.79
C LEU A 36 6.24 1.27 9.58
N TRP A 37 7.27 0.96 10.37
CA TRP A 37 8.59 1.58 10.22
C TRP A 37 9.23 1.30 8.87
N LEU A 38 8.95 0.15 8.22
CA LEU A 38 9.43 -0.18 6.87
C LEU A 38 8.80 0.75 5.82
N ALA A 39 7.50 1.03 5.96
CA ALA A 39 6.82 1.96 5.07
C ALA A 39 7.35 3.39 5.24
N ALA A 40 7.58 3.82 6.48
CA ALA A 40 8.18 5.11 6.78
C ALA A 40 9.63 5.22 6.27
N LEU A 41 10.43 4.17 6.40
CA LEU A 41 11.77 4.09 5.83
C LEU A 41 11.73 4.16 4.30
N GLY A 42 10.81 3.44 3.66
CA GLY A 42 10.61 3.50 2.21
C GLY A 42 10.28 4.91 1.73
N ALA A 43 9.39 5.62 2.42
CA ALA A 43 9.06 7.01 2.13
C ALA A 43 10.28 7.94 2.29
N LEU A 44 11.07 7.75 3.34
CA LEU A 44 12.31 8.50 3.56
C LEU A 44 13.32 8.26 2.44
N LEU A 45 13.53 7.00 2.04
CA LEU A 45 14.45 6.65 0.95
C LEU A 45 14.02 7.26 -0.38
N VAL A 46 12.72 7.27 -0.69
CA VAL A 46 12.18 7.94 -1.89
C VAL A 46 12.46 9.44 -1.86
N GLN A 47 12.31 10.11 -0.71
CA GLN A 47 12.64 11.52 -0.55
C GLN A 47 14.14 11.80 -0.74
N LEU A 48 14.99 10.95 -0.18
CA LEU A 48 16.44 11.07 -0.39
C LEU A 48 16.82 10.83 -1.86
N ALA A 49 16.27 9.81 -2.50
CA ALA A 49 16.49 9.55 -3.92
C ALA A 49 16.05 10.73 -4.80
N GLY A 50 14.91 11.37 -4.48
CA GLY A 50 14.42 12.55 -5.21
C GLY A 50 15.26 13.81 -5.03
N ARG A 51 16.24 13.83 -4.11
CA ARG A 51 17.24 14.89 -3.98
C ARG A 51 18.50 14.64 -4.80
N LEU A 52 18.73 13.39 -5.18
CA LEU A 52 19.85 12.96 -6.00
C LEU A 52 19.47 12.80 -7.47
N LEU A 53 18.21 12.46 -7.72
CA LEU A 53 17.68 12.18 -9.04
C LEU A 53 16.51 13.12 -9.36
N PRO A 54 16.42 13.66 -10.58
CA PRO A 54 15.30 14.49 -11.00
C PRO A 54 14.04 13.65 -11.23
N ILE A 55 13.36 13.27 -10.13
CA ILE A 55 12.14 12.45 -10.18
C ILE A 55 10.92 13.36 -10.29
N ALA A 56 10.21 13.28 -11.41
CA ALA A 56 8.94 13.96 -11.58
C ALA A 56 7.89 13.39 -10.60
N ARG A 57 7.00 14.27 -10.09
CA ARG A 57 5.91 13.90 -9.18
C ARG A 57 6.37 13.16 -7.92
N LEU A 58 7.49 13.58 -7.34
CA LEU A 58 8.10 12.95 -6.14
C LEU A 58 7.09 12.69 -5.00
N ALA A 59 6.09 13.57 -4.83
CA ALA A 59 5.05 13.41 -3.81
C ALA A 59 4.27 12.09 -3.95
N TRP A 60 3.92 11.69 -5.18
CA TRP A 60 3.22 10.41 -5.43
C TRP A 60 4.09 9.21 -5.10
N TRP A 61 5.36 9.26 -5.48
CA TRP A 61 6.32 8.20 -5.15
C TRP A 61 6.57 8.08 -3.65
N THR A 62 6.52 9.18 -2.91
CA THR A 62 6.64 9.17 -1.44
C THR A 62 5.45 8.49 -0.77
N LEU A 63 4.25 8.60 -1.34
CA LEU A 63 3.05 7.93 -0.83
C LEU A 63 2.98 6.44 -1.20
N ALA A 64 3.68 6.00 -2.24
CA ALA A 64 3.62 4.63 -2.73
C ALA A 64 3.99 3.57 -1.66
N PRO A 65 5.06 3.71 -0.86
CA PRO A 65 5.38 2.75 0.21
C PRO A 65 4.30 2.68 1.29
N LEU A 66 3.68 3.81 1.64
CA LEU A 66 2.58 3.86 2.61
C LEU A 66 1.29 3.23 2.06
N GLY A 67 0.96 3.53 0.81
CA GLY A 67 -0.18 2.91 0.11
C GLY A 67 -0.01 1.41 -0.06
N GLY A 68 1.16 0.96 -0.49
CA GLY A 68 1.50 -0.46 -0.60
C GLY A 68 1.43 -1.18 0.74
N TRP A 69 1.94 -0.57 1.80
CA TRP A 69 1.83 -1.10 3.16
C TRP A 69 0.36 -1.19 3.62
N ALA A 70 -0.43 -0.14 3.44
CA ALA A 70 -1.85 -0.15 3.83
C ALA A 70 -2.63 -1.24 3.09
N LEU A 71 -2.37 -1.40 1.77
CA LEU A 71 -2.96 -2.45 0.96
C LEU A 71 -2.55 -3.86 1.45
N ALA A 72 -1.26 -4.05 1.79
CA ALA A 72 -0.76 -5.31 2.33
C ALA A 72 -1.42 -5.67 3.67
N ILE A 73 -1.60 -4.70 4.58
CA ILE A 73 -2.31 -4.90 5.85
C ILE A 73 -3.79 -5.21 5.61
N ALA A 74 -4.45 -4.50 4.69
CA ALA A 74 -5.84 -4.77 4.34
C ALA A 74 -5.99 -6.19 3.74
N ALA A 75 -5.14 -6.58 2.81
CA ALA A 75 -5.12 -7.93 2.25
C ALA A 75 -4.88 -9.00 3.33
N ALA A 76 -3.90 -8.78 4.22
CA ALA A 76 -3.62 -9.68 5.32
C ALA A 76 -4.82 -9.82 6.29
N SER A 77 -5.60 -8.77 6.49
CA SER A 77 -6.80 -8.79 7.35
C SER A 77 -7.92 -9.65 6.75
N VAL A 78 -8.09 -9.62 5.43
CA VAL A 78 -9.11 -10.39 4.71
C VAL A 78 -8.70 -11.86 4.55
N LEU A 79 -7.45 -12.11 4.15
CA LEU A 79 -6.97 -13.47 3.88
C LEU A 79 -6.78 -14.31 5.16
N ARG A 80 -6.51 -13.68 6.31
CA ARG A 80 -6.27 -14.39 7.58
C ARG A 80 -7.58 -14.78 8.27
N ARG A 81 -8.35 -15.66 7.64
CA ARG A 81 -9.51 -16.28 8.29
C ARG A 81 -9.03 -17.12 9.48
N ARG A 82 -9.73 -16.98 10.62
CA ARG A 82 -9.43 -17.71 11.85
C ARG A 82 -10.44 -18.83 12.04
N PRO A 83 -10.10 -20.10 11.77
CA PRO A 83 -11.01 -21.21 11.99
C PRO A 83 -11.32 -21.30 13.50
N PRO A 84 -12.57 -21.65 13.89
CA PRO A 84 -12.99 -21.70 15.28
C PRO A 84 -12.09 -22.56 16.17
N MET A 85 -11.53 -23.65 15.64
CA MET A 85 -10.59 -24.52 16.36
C MET A 85 -9.30 -23.79 16.76
N LEU A 86 -8.77 -22.92 15.89
CA LEU A 86 -7.59 -22.12 16.20
C LEU A 86 -7.89 -21.10 17.31
N VAL A 87 -9.09 -20.50 17.29
CA VAL A 87 -9.54 -19.56 18.32
C VAL A 87 -9.67 -20.28 19.66
N ALA A 88 -10.29 -21.48 19.67
CA ALA A 88 -10.45 -22.30 20.87
C ALA A 88 -9.09 -22.64 21.50
N ARG A 89 -8.14 -23.16 20.69
CA ARG A 89 -6.78 -23.48 21.18
C ARG A 89 -6.02 -22.26 21.69
N ARG A 90 -6.20 -21.11 21.06
CA ARG A 90 -5.59 -19.87 21.54
C ARG A 90 -6.18 -19.40 22.87
N LEU A 91 -7.50 -19.50 23.03
CA LEU A 91 -8.18 -19.23 24.31
C LEU A 91 -7.67 -20.14 25.41
N ASP A 92 -7.63 -21.45 25.14
CA ASP A 92 -7.15 -22.43 26.10
C ASP A 92 -5.69 -22.15 26.51
N ALA A 93 -4.84 -21.79 25.57
CA ALA A 93 -3.43 -21.48 25.84
C ALA A 93 -3.24 -20.16 26.61
N GLU A 94 -3.96 -19.09 26.26
CA GLU A 94 -3.82 -17.77 26.92
C GLU A 94 -4.39 -17.78 28.36
N LEU A 95 -5.39 -18.62 28.60
CA LEU A 95 -6.09 -18.69 29.91
C LEU A 95 -5.72 -19.92 30.73
N GLY A 96 -4.88 -20.81 30.21
CA GLY A 96 -4.47 -22.03 30.91
C GLY A 96 -5.62 -23.02 31.12
N LEU A 97 -6.62 -23.06 30.22
CA LEU A 97 -7.83 -23.86 30.36
C LEU A 97 -7.64 -25.35 30.04
N LYS A 98 -6.41 -25.81 29.82
CA LYS A 98 -6.08 -27.24 29.60
C LYS A 98 -6.92 -27.88 28.47
N GLU A 99 -7.01 -27.20 27.33
CA GLU A 99 -7.72 -27.63 26.10
C GLU A 99 -9.24 -27.83 26.28
N ARG A 100 -9.84 -27.23 27.28
CA ARG A 100 -11.25 -27.38 27.65
C ARG A 100 -12.20 -26.98 26.55
N ILE A 101 -11.96 -25.80 25.92
CA ILE A 101 -12.78 -25.26 24.84
C ILE A 101 -12.50 -25.98 23.51
N ALA A 102 -11.24 -26.30 23.24
CA ALA A 102 -10.84 -27.00 22.02
C ALA A 102 -11.42 -28.43 21.99
N THR A 103 -11.37 -29.15 23.11
CA THR A 103 -11.95 -30.49 23.25
C THR A 103 -13.45 -30.49 23.07
N ALA A 104 -14.15 -29.55 23.74
CA ALA A 104 -15.60 -29.42 23.61
C ALA A 104 -16.03 -29.11 22.14
N LEU A 105 -15.32 -28.23 21.45
CA LEU A 105 -15.56 -27.95 20.02
C LEU A 105 -15.25 -29.16 19.13
N PHE A 106 -14.24 -29.95 19.47
CA PHE A 106 -13.91 -31.17 18.73
C PHE A 106 -15.00 -32.23 18.87
N LEU A 107 -15.48 -32.47 20.07
CA LEU A 107 -16.57 -33.42 20.36
C LEU A 107 -17.89 -33.00 19.71
N GLU A 108 -18.18 -31.69 19.66
CA GLU A 108 -19.33 -31.14 18.95
C GLU A 108 -19.31 -31.50 17.43
N ARG A 109 -18.13 -31.46 16.82
CA ARG A 109 -17.95 -31.79 15.38
C ARG A 109 -18.03 -33.28 15.07
N GLN A 110 -17.73 -34.12 16.04
CA GLN A 110 -17.81 -35.57 15.88
C GLN A 110 -19.22 -36.13 16.10
N GLU A 111 -20.25 -35.28 16.31
CA GLU A 111 -21.63 -35.69 16.64
C GLU A 111 -21.69 -36.65 17.85
N ALA A 112 -20.65 -36.63 18.68
CA ALA A 112 -20.63 -37.42 19.94
C ALA A 112 -21.63 -36.88 20.97
N ALA A 113 -22.72 -36.30 20.51
CA ALA A 113 -23.74 -35.62 21.33
C ALA A 113 -24.47 -36.61 22.26
N ALA A 114 -24.42 -37.90 22.00
CA ALA A 114 -25.09 -38.93 22.82
C ALA A 114 -24.26 -39.35 24.04
N ASP A 115 -22.98 -38.97 24.13
CA ASP A 115 -22.13 -39.33 25.27
C ASP A 115 -22.31 -38.33 26.41
N ARG A 116 -22.63 -38.85 27.59
CA ARG A 116 -22.78 -38.09 28.85
C ARG A 116 -21.52 -37.29 29.18
N LEU A 117 -20.35 -37.84 28.87
CA LEU A 117 -19.05 -37.18 29.08
C LEU A 117 -18.90 -35.95 28.15
N ALA A 118 -19.29 -36.09 26.89
CA ALA A 118 -19.26 -34.97 25.94
C ALA A 118 -20.25 -33.84 26.34
N ALA A 119 -21.40 -34.19 26.93
CA ALA A 119 -22.34 -33.19 27.45
C ALA A 119 -21.74 -32.41 28.62
N LEU A 120 -21.15 -33.09 29.61
CA LEU A 120 -20.47 -32.46 30.74
C LEU A 120 -19.28 -31.60 30.30
N GLN A 121 -18.50 -32.04 29.32
CA GLN A 121 -17.39 -31.26 28.75
C GLN A 121 -17.86 -29.99 28.07
N ARG A 122 -19.01 -30.05 27.39
CA ARG A 122 -19.62 -28.84 26.78
C ARG A 122 -20.13 -27.88 27.85
N GLU A 123 -20.83 -28.35 28.86
CA GLU A 123 -21.31 -27.53 29.97
C GLU A 123 -20.15 -26.79 30.66
N ASP A 124 -19.05 -27.47 30.94
CA ASP A 124 -17.85 -26.91 31.54
C ASP A 124 -17.21 -25.85 30.62
N ALA A 125 -17.13 -26.10 29.30
CA ALA A 125 -16.65 -25.13 28.33
C ALA A 125 -17.54 -23.88 28.20
N PHE A 126 -18.86 -24.05 28.26
CA PHE A 126 -19.81 -22.94 28.31
C PHE A 126 -19.68 -22.09 29.57
N ALA A 127 -19.55 -22.73 30.73
CA ALA A 127 -19.33 -22.02 32.01
C ALA A 127 -18.03 -21.21 31.95
N ALA A 128 -16.96 -21.80 31.38
CA ALA A 128 -15.70 -21.11 31.16
C ALA A 128 -15.85 -19.92 30.24
N LEU A 129 -16.51 -20.08 29.07
CA LEU A 129 -16.73 -18.98 28.10
C LEU A 129 -17.61 -17.85 28.67
N ALA A 130 -18.62 -18.18 29.47
CA ALA A 130 -19.52 -17.20 30.07
C ALA A 130 -18.82 -16.24 31.05
N SER A 131 -17.74 -16.69 31.67
CA SER A 131 -16.95 -15.89 32.62
C SER A 131 -15.92 -14.98 31.92
N LEU A 132 -15.73 -15.09 30.61
CA LEU A 132 -14.67 -14.42 29.86
C LEU A 132 -15.17 -13.17 29.13
N ASP A 133 -14.36 -12.11 29.18
CA ASP A 133 -14.55 -10.91 28.35
C ASP A 133 -13.59 -10.96 27.12
N PRO A 134 -14.14 -10.99 25.90
CA PRO A 134 -13.30 -11.01 24.69
C PRO A 134 -12.34 -9.82 24.60
N GLY A 135 -12.72 -8.66 25.15
CA GLY A 135 -11.92 -7.44 25.12
C GLY A 135 -10.68 -7.52 25.99
N ARG A 136 -10.79 -8.15 27.16
CA ARG A 136 -9.70 -8.32 28.13
C ARG A 136 -8.80 -9.49 27.77
N THR A 137 -9.38 -10.57 27.26
CA THR A 137 -8.65 -11.80 26.91
C THR A 137 -7.62 -11.55 25.81
N PHE A 138 -8.01 -10.81 24.75
CA PHE A 138 -7.13 -10.49 23.64
C PHE A 138 -6.81 -8.99 23.57
N ALA A 139 -6.20 -8.46 24.65
CA ALA A 139 -5.76 -7.07 24.69
C ALA A 139 -4.67 -6.79 23.64
N VAL A 140 -4.80 -5.67 22.93
CA VAL A 140 -3.79 -5.21 21.97
C VAL A 140 -2.58 -4.68 22.74
N ARG A 141 -1.39 -5.20 22.41
CA ARG A 141 -0.13 -4.72 23.00
C ARG A 141 0.51 -3.69 22.06
N TRP A 142 0.78 -2.50 22.60
CA TRP A 142 1.38 -1.41 21.83
C TRP A 142 2.91 -1.55 21.81
N ALA A 143 3.48 -1.67 20.61
CA ALA A 143 4.93 -1.75 20.41
C ALA A 143 5.55 -0.34 20.37
N ARG A 144 5.57 0.36 21.52
CA ARG A 144 5.99 1.78 21.65
C ARG A 144 7.29 2.08 20.93
N ARG A 145 8.33 1.24 21.06
CA ARG A 145 9.64 1.46 20.41
C ARG A 145 9.52 1.45 18.88
N ARG A 146 8.74 0.53 18.30
CA ARG A 146 8.55 0.44 16.84
C ARG A 146 7.73 1.60 16.31
N LEU A 147 6.72 2.03 17.05
CA LEU A 147 5.92 3.20 16.72
C LEU A 147 6.75 4.49 16.79
N LEU A 148 7.60 4.65 17.80
CA LEU A 148 8.52 5.78 17.90
C LEU A 148 9.49 5.80 16.72
N LEU A 149 10.08 4.66 16.36
CA LEU A 149 10.95 4.56 15.18
C LEU A 149 10.21 4.98 13.90
N ALA A 150 9.01 4.45 13.68
CA ALA A 150 8.18 4.82 12.54
C ALA A 150 7.85 6.32 12.54
N GLY A 151 7.54 6.89 13.71
CA GLY A 151 7.28 8.32 13.87
C GLY A 151 8.49 9.20 13.54
N VAL A 152 9.68 8.82 14.00
CA VAL A 152 10.93 9.55 13.70
C VAL A 152 11.24 9.50 12.20
N LEU A 153 11.13 8.31 11.57
CA LEU A 153 11.35 8.16 10.13
C LEU A 153 10.34 8.96 9.30
N ALA A 154 9.06 8.93 9.71
CA ALA A 154 8.02 9.71 9.05
C ALA A 154 8.23 11.23 9.21
N ALA A 155 8.63 11.68 10.40
CA ALA A 155 8.96 13.07 10.66
C ALA A 155 10.16 13.53 9.83
N ALA A 156 11.20 12.69 9.72
CA ALA A 156 12.35 12.97 8.86
C ALA A 156 11.96 13.05 7.38
N ALA A 157 11.14 12.12 6.88
CA ALA A 157 10.63 12.16 5.52
C ALA A 157 9.80 13.43 5.27
N LEU A 158 8.94 13.81 6.21
CA LEU A 158 8.12 15.00 6.14
C LEU A 158 8.97 16.28 6.16
N ALA A 159 9.99 16.34 7.01
CA ALA A 159 10.93 17.47 7.04
C ALA A 159 11.62 17.66 5.68
N LEU A 160 11.99 16.56 5.01
CA LEU A 160 12.57 16.62 3.67
C LEU A 160 11.58 17.15 2.61
N VAL A 161 10.28 16.98 2.78
CA VAL A 161 9.26 17.56 1.86
C VAL A 161 9.28 19.09 1.93
N PHE A 162 9.48 19.66 3.13
CA PHE A 162 9.49 21.12 3.32
C PHE A 162 10.83 21.77 2.99
N LEU A 163 11.93 21.02 2.97
CA LEU A 163 13.22 21.58 2.57
C LEU A 163 13.28 21.76 1.04
N PRO A 164 13.91 22.84 0.55
CA PRO A 164 14.08 23.05 -0.88
C PRO A 164 14.80 21.86 -1.54
N ASN A 165 14.25 21.39 -2.64
CA ASN A 165 14.83 20.28 -3.39
C ASN A 165 15.74 20.84 -4.50
N PRO A 166 17.06 20.58 -4.48
CA PRO A 166 18.00 21.09 -5.49
C PRO A 166 17.64 20.61 -6.93
N MET A 167 17.02 19.43 -7.06
CA MET A 167 16.60 18.90 -8.36
C MET A 167 15.37 19.60 -8.94
N ARG A 168 14.72 20.50 -8.18
CA ARG A 168 13.56 21.24 -8.69
C ARG A 168 13.94 22.18 -9.83
N ALA A 169 15.06 22.88 -9.70
CA ALA A 169 15.58 23.74 -10.74
C ALA A 169 15.87 22.96 -12.04
N VAL A 170 16.45 21.76 -11.94
CA VAL A 170 16.70 20.89 -13.08
C VAL A 170 15.39 20.45 -13.75
N LEU A 171 14.37 20.09 -12.95
CA LEU A 171 13.06 19.72 -13.48
C LEU A 171 12.33 20.90 -14.15
N GLU A 172 12.42 22.10 -13.59
CA GLU A 172 11.85 23.32 -14.14
C GLU A 172 12.55 23.70 -15.46
N GLN A 173 13.87 23.59 -15.52
CA GLN A 173 14.64 23.82 -16.73
C GLN A 173 14.28 22.82 -17.83
N ARG A 174 14.18 21.53 -17.52
CA ARG A 174 13.71 20.51 -18.45
C ARG A 174 12.31 20.83 -18.99
N ALA A 175 11.38 21.16 -18.09
CA ALA A 175 10.03 21.51 -18.48
C ALA A 175 9.97 22.80 -19.31
N ALA A 176 10.89 23.75 -19.12
CA ALA A 176 10.99 24.95 -19.94
C ALA A 176 11.48 24.62 -21.36
N VAL A 177 12.52 23.79 -21.49
CA VAL A 177 13.05 23.34 -22.80
C VAL A 177 11.99 22.56 -23.57
N ALA A 178 11.29 21.63 -22.92
CA ALA A 178 10.22 20.85 -23.55
C ALA A 178 9.06 21.75 -24.04
N ARG A 179 8.68 22.74 -23.22
CA ARG A 179 7.63 23.71 -23.63
C ARG A 179 8.07 24.59 -24.79
N ALA A 180 9.33 25.06 -24.80
CA ALA A 180 9.85 25.85 -25.90
C ALA A 180 9.87 25.04 -27.21
N ALA A 181 10.33 23.80 -27.15
CA ALA A 181 10.35 22.91 -28.33
C ALA A 181 8.94 22.64 -28.88
N GLU A 182 7.93 22.47 -27.97
CA GLU A 182 6.55 22.27 -28.41
C GLU A 182 5.95 23.54 -29.03
N GLN A 183 6.22 24.73 -28.47
CA GLN A 183 5.78 26.01 -29.03
C GLN A 183 6.38 26.27 -30.42
N GLU A 184 7.64 25.91 -30.60
CA GLU A 184 8.31 26.01 -31.91
C GLU A 184 7.72 25.01 -32.92
N ALA A 185 7.46 23.78 -32.49
CA ALA A 185 6.83 22.79 -33.36
C ALA A 185 5.41 23.20 -33.76
N GLU A 186 4.61 23.77 -32.86
CA GLU A 186 3.29 24.33 -33.16
C GLU A 186 3.37 25.55 -34.12
N ALA A 187 4.42 26.38 -34.00
CA ALA A 187 4.63 27.50 -34.91
C ALA A 187 4.94 27.00 -36.34
N ILE A 188 5.76 25.96 -36.46
CA ILE A 188 6.06 25.30 -37.73
C ILE A 188 4.80 24.66 -38.34
N GLU A 189 3.96 24.02 -37.55
CA GLU A 189 2.70 23.46 -38.03
C GLU A 189 1.74 24.55 -38.54
N ARG A 190 1.65 25.67 -37.85
CA ARG A 190 0.86 26.84 -38.34
C ARG A 190 1.39 27.36 -39.66
N LEU A 191 2.74 27.50 -39.77
CA LEU A 191 3.37 27.91 -41.01
C LEU A 191 3.11 26.93 -42.17
N ARG A 192 3.12 25.63 -41.86
CA ARG A 192 2.77 24.57 -42.80
C ARG A 192 1.32 24.71 -43.30
N ASP A 193 0.39 24.97 -42.39
CA ASP A 193 -1.02 25.14 -42.77
C ASP A 193 -1.25 26.42 -43.59
N GLU A 194 -0.53 27.49 -43.28
CA GLU A 194 -0.54 28.73 -44.11
C GLU A 194 -0.01 28.48 -45.52
N ILE A 195 1.13 27.74 -45.66
CA ILE A 195 1.71 27.37 -46.97
C ILE A 195 0.77 26.43 -47.73
N ALA A 196 0.10 25.50 -47.04
CA ALA A 196 -0.87 24.61 -47.66
C ALA A 196 -2.08 25.35 -48.25
N ALA A 197 -2.44 26.51 -47.68
CA ALA A 197 -3.55 27.36 -48.13
C ALA A 197 -3.16 28.32 -49.27
N GLN A 198 -1.87 28.44 -49.59
CA GLN A 198 -1.38 29.34 -50.66
C GLN A 198 -1.33 28.61 -52.00
N ASP A 199 -2.16 29.05 -52.98
CA ASP A 199 -2.22 28.50 -54.33
C ASP A 199 -1.14 29.06 -55.30
N GLN A 200 -0.25 29.91 -54.80
CA GLN A 200 0.72 30.61 -55.65
C GLN A 200 2.01 29.83 -55.93
N LEU A 201 2.26 28.72 -55.23
CA LEU A 201 3.46 27.90 -55.38
C LEU A 201 3.19 26.72 -56.33
N PRO A 202 4.20 26.31 -57.18
CA PRO A 202 4.11 25.07 -57.93
C PRO A 202 3.86 23.87 -57.00
N GLU A 203 3.00 22.95 -57.41
CA GLU A 203 2.57 21.81 -56.53
C GLU A 203 3.75 20.99 -56.00
N ALA A 204 4.77 20.72 -56.85
CA ALA A 204 5.93 19.95 -56.46
C ALA A 204 6.77 20.61 -55.36
N ASP A 205 6.99 21.94 -55.48
CA ASP A 205 7.76 22.70 -54.48
C ASP A 205 6.97 22.83 -53.13
N ARG A 206 5.66 22.96 -53.24
CA ARG A 206 4.77 23.01 -52.09
C ARG A 206 4.79 21.70 -51.28
N GLU A 207 4.67 20.54 -51.95
CA GLU A 207 4.73 19.24 -51.31
C GLU A 207 6.05 18.98 -50.61
N GLU A 208 7.17 19.35 -51.24
CA GLU A 208 8.50 19.19 -50.66
C GLU A 208 8.68 20.08 -49.42
N LEU A 209 8.21 21.32 -49.44
CA LEU A 209 8.22 22.24 -48.29
C LEU A 209 7.38 21.71 -47.14
N LEU A 210 6.16 21.26 -47.43
CA LEU A 210 5.25 20.70 -46.42
C LEU A 210 5.86 19.45 -45.75
N ARG A 211 6.53 18.59 -46.51
CA ARG A 211 7.23 17.43 -45.99
C ARG A 211 8.39 17.80 -45.07
N ARG A 212 9.25 18.76 -45.52
CA ARG A 212 10.37 19.25 -44.73
C ARG A 212 9.95 19.89 -43.42
N LEU A 213 8.89 20.70 -43.45
CA LEU A 213 8.34 21.31 -42.22
C LEU A 213 7.79 20.27 -41.26
N ALA A 214 7.10 19.24 -41.74
CA ALA A 214 6.63 18.13 -40.91
C ALA A 214 7.79 17.35 -40.28
N GLU A 215 8.85 17.05 -41.05
CA GLU A 215 10.06 16.41 -40.56
C GLU A 215 10.77 17.27 -39.50
N LEU A 216 10.84 18.59 -39.70
CA LEU A 216 11.46 19.53 -38.76
C LEU A 216 10.69 19.61 -37.45
N ALA A 217 9.36 19.71 -37.50
CA ALA A 217 8.50 19.69 -36.29
C ALA A 217 8.66 18.38 -35.50
N GLN A 218 8.71 17.25 -36.19
CA GLN A 218 8.95 15.96 -35.58
C GLN A 218 10.35 15.83 -34.96
N GLN A 219 11.38 16.36 -35.65
CA GLN A 219 12.76 16.39 -35.13
C GLN A 219 12.88 17.27 -33.88
N LEU A 220 12.22 18.43 -33.84
CA LEU A 220 12.20 19.31 -32.67
C LEU A 220 11.59 18.57 -31.44
N ARG A 221 10.44 17.91 -31.63
CA ARG A 221 9.83 17.10 -30.56
C ARG A 221 10.73 15.95 -30.13
N ALA A 222 11.34 15.24 -31.05
CA ALA A 222 12.23 14.11 -30.76
C ALA A 222 13.57 14.53 -30.12
N ASN A 223 14.11 15.71 -30.49
CA ASN A 223 15.38 16.20 -29.95
C ASN A 223 15.23 16.97 -28.63
N ALA A 224 14.03 17.42 -28.25
CA ALA A 224 13.77 18.05 -26.98
C ALA A 224 14.28 17.16 -25.82
N GLY A 225 14.02 15.85 -25.87
CA GLY A 225 14.51 14.89 -24.88
C GLY A 225 16.04 14.72 -24.85
N ARG A 226 16.70 14.76 -26.00
CA ARG A 226 18.19 14.65 -26.10
C ARG A 226 18.91 15.91 -25.66
N GLN A 227 18.36 17.08 -25.94
CA GLN A 227 18.88 18.36 -25.42
C GLN A 227 18.73 18.43 -23.89
N GLU A 228 17.66 17.88 -23.35
CA GLU A 228 17.47 17.74 -21.90
C GLU A 228 18.58 16.92 -21.24
N GLU A 229 18.98 15.79 -21.83
CA GLU A 229 20.08 14.96 -21.32
C GLU A 229 21.44 15.67 -21.40
N ALA A 230 21.70 16.38 -22.46
CA ALA A 230 22.94 17.14 -22.64
C ALA A 230 23.04 18.31 -21.64
N LEU A 231 21.97 19.07 -21.43
CA LEU A 231 21.90 20.16 -20.46
C LEU A 231 21.98 19.62 -19.01
N ALA A 232 21.34 18.50 -18.71
CA ALA A 232 21.42 17.86 -17.40
C ALA A 232 22.84 17.34 -17.08
N ASN A 233 23.61 16.94 -18.09
CA ASN A 233 25.00 16.53 -17.91
C ASN A 233 25.91 17.75 -17.71
N LEU A 234 25.72 18.86 -18.44
CA LEU A 234 26.46 20.11 -18.28
C LEU A 234 26.25 20.72 -16.89
N SER A 235 25.01 20.82 -16.42
CA SER A 235 24.70 21.34 -15.08
C SER A 235 25.29 20.49 -13.95
N ARG A 236 25.47 19.19 -14.18
CA ARG A 236 26.11 18.28 -13.22
C ARG A 236 27.63 18.50 -13.14
N VAL A 237 28.26 18.82 -14.26
CA VAL A 237 29.69 19.13 -14.34
C VAL A 237 29.99 20.51 -13.71
N GLU A 238 29.12 21.51 -13.93
CA GLU A 238 29.26 22.84 -13.29
C GLU A 238 29.11 22.79 -11.75
N GLN A 239 28.35 21.86 -11.22
CA GLN A 239 28.21 21.68 -9.76
C GLN A 239 29.38 20.91 -9.12
N GLN A 240 30.24 20.29 -9.93
CA GLN A 240 31.43 19.55 -9.46
C GLN A 240 32.73 20.36 -9.55
N LEU A 241 32.69 21.54 -10.17
CA LEU A 241 33.77 22.53 -10.22
C LEU A 241 33.57 23.61 -9.14
#